data_2c11991cd40bf017d202a77dfd31a017
#
_entry.id   2c11991cd40bf017d202a77dfd31a017
#
_cell.length_a   1.000
_cell.length_b   1.000
_cell.length_c   1.000
_cell.angle_alpha   90.00
_cell.angle_beta   90.00
_cell.angle_gamma   90.00
#
_symmetry.space_group_name_H-M   'P 1'
#
loop_
_entity.id
_entity.type
_entity.pdbx_description
1 polymer ?
#
loop_
_entity_poly.entity_id
_entity_poly.type
_entity_poly.pdbx_seq_one_letter_code
_entity_poly.pdbx_strand_id
1 'polypeptide(L)'
;MVDKLAIPSKELAAKIVGKIDSFLASRVQRVSINTDVPSNYVDEMGNSLHVGESFGIPSITVSFSAFDVGVKIFSVMTGTDPDSYPGAGVDISSLSEVDIILYVKDDDVSDYLKSAHARKLQVRDFSFTYNVDGESTEDYTLIGSEKRWFKNDVLVDKFTTGTTSFELGDTPIQLKSGNYCLSVILDGVWLTEVAAGPATGQYSVAGTTLTTFDSRSSQLLAVYHAVGVGNNWSDVSDTVSAIAIQGKDVSVLIAAAGVSRVQSITINGSMNVQEVKEMGSRAVAGYQRQVPNVEGTITVLDTDTELIDLLLNGSAPSGDTEFELGQGCTTSGVSLEIKLLDPCDTTVPYTVLKTIYIPEINVNGDSYTANVNNNASQVFNFRSADAQCLVYSGARA
;
A
#
# COMPACT_ATOMS: atom_id res chain seq x y z
N MET A 1 -23.44 -32.68 2.24
CA MET A 1 -22.42 -31.60 2.34
C MET A 1 -21.37 -32.02 1.32
N VAL A 2 -21.27 -31.31 0.21
CA VAL A 2 -20.22 -31.60 -0.77
C VAL A 2 -18.93 -31.14 -0.12
N ASP A 3 -17.93 -31.99 0.03
CA ASP A 3 -16.60 -31.62 0.51
C ASP A 3 -16.01 -30.65 -0.54
N LYS A 4 -16.05 -29.33 -0.26
CA LYS A 4 -15.39 -28.35 -1.10
C LYS A 4 -13.88 -28.52 -0.94
N LEU A 5 -13.19 -28.68 -2.05
CA LEU A 5 -11.74 -28.68 -2.10
C LEU A 5 -11.21 -27.31 -1.63
N ALA A 6 -9.95 -27.27 -1.18
CA ALA A 6 -9.29 -26.02 -0.84
C ALA A 6 -9.17 -25.13 -2.10
N ILE A 7 -9.51 -23.86 -1.96
CA ILE A 7 -9.46 -22.88 -3.06
C ILE A 7 -7.99 -22.53 -3.33
N PRO A 8 -7.48 -22.72 -4.55
CA PRO A 8 -6.13 -22.32 -4.92
C PRO A 8 -5.94 -20.80 -4.82
N SER A 9 -4.75 -20.34 -4.48
CA SER A 9 -4.45 -18.90 -4.36
C SER A 9 -4.65 -18.10 -5.66
N LYS A 10 -4.52 -18.75 -6.82
CA LYS A 10 -4.80 -18.14 -8.14
C LYS A 10 -6.28 -17.77 -8.36
N GLU A 11 -7.16 -18.25 -7.49
CA GLU A 11 -8.60 -17.97 -7.51
C GLU A 11 -8.99 -16.91 -6.47
N LEU A 12 -8.04 -16.09 -6.09
CA LEU A 12 -8.22 -14.94 -5.21
C LEU A 12 -7.91 -13.67 -5.98
N ALA A 13 -8.74 -12.63 -5.81
CA ALA A 13 -8.49 -11.28 -6.35
C ALA A 13 -8.64 -10.25 -5.24
N ALA A 14 -7.85 -9.20 -5.29
CA ALA A 14 -7.88 -8.11 -4.34
C ALA A 14 -8.19 -6.78 -5.06
N LYS A 15 -9.13 -6.00 -4.51
CA LYS A 15 -9.43 -4.65 -4.96
C LYS A 15 -9.11 -3.66 -3.86
N ILE A 16 -8.33 -2.65 -4.20
CA ILE A 16 -8.00 -1.55 -3.31
C ILE A 16 -8.91 -0.38 -3.67
N VAL A 17 -9.60 0.18 -2.68
CA VAL A 17 -10.45 1.36 -2.85
C VAL A 17 -9.83 2.49 -2.03
N GLY A 18 -9.28 3.46 -2.73
CA GLY A 18 -8.67 4.66 -2.14
C GLY A 18 -9.61 5.86 -2.19
N LYS A 19 -9.06 7.04 -1.91
CA LYS A 19 -9.83 8.28 -1.85
C LYS A 19 -10.39 8.72 -3.20
N ILE A 20 -9.66 8.47 -4.28
CA ILE A 20 -10.02 8.98 -5.62
C ILE A 20 -10.30 7.88 -6.63
N ASP A 21 -9.89 6.67 -6.40
CA ASP A 21 -10.11 5.56 -7.32
C ASP A 21 -10.18 4.22 -6.62
N SER A 22 -10.65 3.21 -7.35
CA SER A 22 -10.58 1.81 -6.99
C SER A 22 -9.79 1.05 -8.04
N PHE A 23 -8.96 0.15 -7.60
CA PHE A 23 -8.05 -0.59 -8.47
C PHE A 23 -8.05 -2.08 -8.14
N LEU A 24 -8.20 -2.91 -9.17
CA LEU A 24 -7.90 -4.33 -9.04
C LEU A 24 -6.38 -4.49 -8.99
N ALA A 25 -5.88 -4.96 -7.88
CA ALA A 25 -4.46 -5.13 -7.69
C ALA A 25 -3.94 -6.24 -8.59
N SER A 26 -3.19 -5.85 -9.61
CA SER A 26 -2.50 -6.77 -10.52
C SER A 26 -1.23 -7.32 -9.88
N ARG A 27 -0.81 -8.51 -10.33
CA ARG A 27 0.44 -9.12 -9.91
C ARG A 27 0.59 -9.32 -8.39
N VAL A 28 -0.52 -9.44 -7.68
CA VAL A 28 -0.53 -9.72 -6.25
C VAL A 28 0.09 -11.09 -5.99
N GLN A 29 1.10 -11.12 -5.14
CA GLN A 29 1.78 -12.34 -4.73
C GLN A 29 1.25 -12.85 -3.39
N ARG A 30 0.82 -11.92 -2.53
CA ARG A 30 0.32 -12.27 -1.21
C ARG A 30 -0.68 -11.23 -0.72
N VAL A 31 -1.79 -11.72 -0.17
CA VAL A 31 -2.69 -10.92 0.66
C VAL A 31 -3.00 -11.72 1.92
N SER A 32 -2.86 -11.14 3.08
CA SER A 32 -3.34 -11.73 4.32
C SER A 32 -4.15 -10.70 5.09
N ILE A 33 -5.28 -11.13 5.64
CA ILE A 33 -6.15 -10.30 6.48
C ILE A 33 -6.32 -11.00 7.80
N ASN A 34 -5.61 -10.54 8.81
CA ASN A 34 -5.62 -11.10 10.16
C ASN A 34 -6.50 -10.25 11.07
N THR A 35 -7.26 -10.88 11.94
CA THR A 35 -8.02 -10.22 12.99
C THR A 35 -7.50 -10.74 14.32
N ASP A 36 -7.08 -9.84 15.18
CA ASP A 36 -6.70 -10.13 16.56
C ASP A 36 -7.76 -9.55 17.51
N VAL A 37 -8.28 -10.38 18.38
CA VAL A 37 -9.22 -9.98 19.43
C VAL A 37 -8.55 -10.31 20.76
N PRO A 38 -7.92 -9.32 21.42
CA PRO A 38 -7.28 -9.55 22.70
C PRO A 38 -8.32 -10.10 23.71
N SER A 39 -8.00 -11.19 24.37
CA SER A 39 -8.83 -11.76 25.41
C SER A 39 -8.03 -12.06 26.68
N ASN A 40 -8.66 -11.92 27.83
CA ASN A 40 -8.08 -12.26 29.12
C ASN A 40 -9.06 -13.12 29.90
N TYR A 41 -8.54 -14.18 30.53
CA TYR A 41 -9.33 -14.95 31.47
C TYR A 41 -9.61 -14.15 32.74
N VAL A 42 -10.82 -14.34 33.27
CA VAL A 42 -11.23 -13.75 34.54
C VAL A 42 -11.17 -14.85 35.59
N ASP A 43 -10.33 -14.66 36.59
CA ASP A 43 -10.15 -15.56 37.71
C ASP A 43 -10.84 -15.01 38.95
N GLU A 44 -11.43 -15.90 39.77
CA GLU A 44 -12.08 -15.56 41.02
C GLU A 44 -11.46 -16.33 42.17
N MET A 45 -11.22 -15.63 43.28
CA MET A 45 -10.63 -16.23 44.46
C MET A 45 -11.58 -17.33 45.05
N GLY A 46 -11.04 -18.54 45.27
CA GLY A 46 -11.82 -19.70 45.72
C GLY A 46 -12.36 -20.57 44.60
N ASN A 47 -12.14 -20.20 43.34
CA ASN A 47 -12.46 -21.08 42.19
C ASN A 47 -11.15 -21.60 41.56
N SER A 48 -11.13 -22.90 41.27
CA SER A 48 -9.98 -23.56 40.61
C SER A 48 -10.03 -23.47 39.07
N LEU A 49 -11.10 -22.92 38.52
CA LEU A 49 -11.32 -22.75 37.08
C LEU A 49 -11.55 -21.25 36.79
N HIS A 50 -11.23 -20.86 35.55
CA HIS A 50 -11.59 -19.52 35.05
C HIS A 50 -13.12 -19.34 35.09
N VAL A 51 -13.57 -18.20 35.59
CA VAL A 51 -15.02 -17.91 35.73
C VAL A 51 -15.57 -17.16 34.50
N GLY A 52 -14.71 -16.68 33.62
CA GLY A 52 -15.11 -15.98 32.41
C GLY A 52 -13.95 -15.55 31.53
N GLU A 53 -14.28 -14.84 30.47
CA GLU A 53 -13.32 -14.24 29.54
C GLU A 53 -13.77 -12.83 29.21
N SER A 54 -12.83 -11.89 29.22
CA SER A 54 -13.04 -10.51 28.79
C SER A 54 -12.37 -10.27 27.45
N PHE A 55 -13.07 -9.61 26.53
CA PHE A 55 -12.58 -9.31 25.19
C PHE A 55 -12.19 -7.83 25.06
N GLY A 56 -11.04 -7.57 24.47
CA GLY A 56 -10.59 -6.23 24.14
C GLY A 56 -11.13 -5.73 22.78
N ILE A 57 -10.69 -4.56 22.38
CA ILE A 57 -11.02 -3.99 21.08
C ILE A 57 -10.28 -4.78 20.00
N PRO A 58 -10.98 -5.30 18.96
CA PRO A 58 -10.33 -6.01 17.87
C PRO A 58 -9.43 -5.09 17.04
N SER A 59 -8.30 -5.63 16.61
CA SER A 59 -7.43 -5.00 15.62
C SER A 59 -7.31 -5.87 14.37
N ILE A 60 -7.12 -5.25 13.23
CA ILE A 60 -6.98 -5.92 11.94
C ILE A 60 -5.65 -5.52 11.34
N THR A 61 -4.89 -6.51 10.89
CA THR A 61 -3.68 -6.30 10.12
C THR A 61 -3.88 -6.91 8.73
N VAL A 62 -3.65 -6.10 7.71
CA VAL A 62 -3.64 -6.55 6.32
C VAL A 62 -2.23 -6.42 5.80
N SER A 63 -1.66 -7.54 5.32
CA SER A 63 -0.38 -7.51 4.59
C SER A 63 -0.67 -7.79 3.12
N PHE A 64 -0.13 -6.95 2.28
CA PHE A 64 -0.31 -6.98 0.84
C PHE A 64 1.07 -6.91 0.16
N SER A 65 1.33 -7.83 -0.76
CA SER A 65 2.57 -7.89 -1.55
C SER A 65 2.23 -8.03 -3.02
N ALA A 66 2.84 -7.22 -3.85
CA ALA A 66 2.70 -7.29 -5.30
C ALA A 66 4.05 -7.10 -6.00
N PHE A 67 4.15 -7.59 -7.24
CA PHE A 67 5.26 -7.18 -8.10
C PHE A 67 5.08 -5.71 -8.47
N ASP A 68 6.16 -4.94 -8.35
CA ASP A 68 6.16 -3.53 -8.74
C ASP A 68 6.13 -3.44 -10.28
N VAL A 69 5.05 -2.85 -10.78
CA VAL A 69 4.81 -2.66 -12.22
C VAL A 69 4.53 -1.21 -12.57
N GLY A 70 4.62 -0.30 -11.62
CA GLY A 70 4.40 1.13 -11.81
C GLY A 70 3.80 1.83 -10.59
N VAL A 71 3.16 2.98 -10.78
CA VAL A 71 2.70 3.85 -9.69
C VAL A 71 1.26 3.61 -9.24
N LYS A 72 0.52 2.68 -9.87
CA LYS A 72 -0.94 2.58 -9.71
C LYS A 72 -1.39 2.21 -8.29
N ILE A 73 -0.71 1.26 -7.65
CA ILE A 73 -1.01 0.90 -6.25
C ILE A 73 -0.73 2.10 -5.34
N PHE A 74 0.43 2.72 -5.50
CA PHE A 74 0.83 3.88 -4.72
C PHE A 74 -0.15 5.06 -4.92
N SER A 75 -0.58 5.34 -6.16
CA SER A 75 -1.51 6.42 -6.46
C SER A 75 -2.87 6.24 -5.77
N VAL A 76 -3.42 5.02 -5.77
CA VAL A 76 -4.67 4.73 -5.07
C VAL A 76 -4.50 4.89 -3.56
N MET A 77 -3.37 4.44 -3.01
CA MET A 77 -3.09 4.56 -1.58
C MET A 77 -2.82 6.00 -1.12
N THR A 78 -2.30 6.86 -1.98
CA THR A 78 -2.11 8.29 -1.67
C THR A 78 -3.33 9.14 -1.98
N GLY A 79 -4.21 8.64 -2.84
CA GLY A 79 -5.33 9.42 -3.36
C GLY A 79 -4.88 10.50 -4.34
N THR A 80 -3.79 10.27 -5.09
CA THR A 80 -3.27 11.17 -6.11
C THR A 80 -3.33 10.49 -7.47
N ASP A 81 -3.90 11.15 -8.47
CA ASP A 81 -3.97 10.62 -9.82
C ASP A 81 -2.54 10.53 -10.42
N PRO A 82 -2.12 9.37 -10.96
CA PRO A 82 -0.81 9.20 -11.58
C PRO A 82 -0.50 10.25 -12.64
N ASP A 83 -1.51 10.65 -13.41
CA ASP A 83 -1.34 11.63 -14.49
C ASP A 83 -1.16 13.07 -13.97
N SER A 84 -1.46 13.32 -12.70
CA SER A 84 -1.37 14.66 -12.09
C SER A 84 0.00 14.99 -11.49
N TYR A 85 0.93 14.02 -11.37
CA TYR A 85 2.24 14.25 -10.75
C TYR A 85 3.47 13.72 -11.50
N PRO A 86 3.51 13.70 -12.85
CA PRO A 86 4.71 13.25 -13.56
C PRO A 86 5.93 14.15 -13.33
N GLY A 87 5.72 15.44 -12.99
CA GLY A 87 6.79 16.41 -12.72
C GLY A 87 6.95 16.81 -11.25
N ALA A 88 6.00 16.46 -10.38
CA ALA A 88 6.02 16.80 -8.95
C ALA A 88 5.82 15.54 -8.13
N GLY A 89 6.86 15.01 -7.51
CA GLY A 89 6.79 13.77 -6.72
C GLY A 89 5.75 13.83 -5.61
N VAL A 90 5.13 12.70 -5.34
CA VAL A 90 4.19 12.51 -4.23
C VAL A 90 4.93 11.86 -3.07
N ASP A 91 4.95 12.54 -1.93
CA ASP A 91 5.59 12.04 -0.73
C ASP A 91 4.81 10.87 -0.12
N ILE A 92 5.54 9.90 0.43
CA ILE A 92 4.96 8.75 1.13
C ILE A 92 4.11 9.15 2.34
N SER A 93 4.35 10.30 2.95
CA SER A 93 3.50 10.83 4.03
C SER A 93 2.06 11.08 3.58
N SER A 94 1.82 11.14 2.26
CA SER A 94 0.48 11.24 1.65
C SER A 94 -0.28 9.92 1.62
N LEU A 95 0.34 8.76 1.94
CA LEU A 95 -0.37 7.49 2.08
C LEU A 95 -1.55 7.65 3.03
N SER A 96 -2.73 7.24 2.60
CA SER A 96 -3.99 7.57 3.28
C SER A 96 -4.79 6.33 3.65
N GLU A 97 -6.00 6.54 4.15
CA GLU A 97 -6.95 5.46 4.39
C GLU A 97 -7.38 4.79 3.08
N VAL A 98 -7.48 3.45 3.11
CA VAL A 98 -8.00 2.65 2.00
C VAL A 98 -8.91 1.55 2.52
N ASP A 99 -9.80 1.07 1.65
CA ASP A 99 -10.50 -0.20 1.87
C ASP A 99 -9.83 -1.29 1.02
N ILE A 100 -9.80 -2.50 1.53
CA ILE A 100 -9.36 -3.67 0.77
C ILE A 100 -10.50 -4.68 0.73
N ILE A 101 -10.83 -5.11 -0.49
CA ILE A 101 -11.82 -6.15 -0.75
C ILE A 101 -11.08 -7.35 -1.33
N LEU A 102 -11.20 -8.49 -0.67
CA LEU A 102 -10.68 -9.77 -1.14
C LEU A 102 -11.86 -10.59 -1.67
N TYR A 103 -11.80 -10.98 -2.93
CA TYR A 103 -12.76 -11.85 -3.59
C TYR A 103 -12.22 -13.27 -3.65
N VAL A 104 -13.06 -14.24 -3.38
CA VAL A 104 -12.74 -15.68 -3.41
C VAL A 104 -13.65 -16.35 -4.43
N LYS A 105 -13.07 -16.87 -5.51
CA LYS A 105 -13.78 -17.54 -6.60
C LYS A 105 -14.43 -18.86 -6.14
N ASP A 106 -15.50 -19.26 -6.78
CA ASP A 106 -16.08 -20.59 -6.66
C ASP A 106 -15.47 -21.52 -7.73
N ASP A 107 -15.01 -22.69 -7.34
CA ASP A 107 -14.32 -23.66 -8.22
C ASP A 107 -15.16 -24.09 -9.43
N ASP A 108 -16.48 -24.15 -9.26
CA ASP A 108 -17.38 -24.76 -10.24
C ASP A 108 -18.07 -23.78 -11.20
N VAL A 109 -17.94 -22.47 -10.96
CA VAL A 109 -18.65 -21.43 -11.72
C VAL A 109 -17.76 -20.22 -11.97
N SER A 110 -18.15 -19.42 -12.96
CA SER A 110 -17.50 -18.15 -13.26
C SER A 110 -17.70 -17.07 -12.18
N ASP A 111 -18.33 -17.41 -11.07
CA ASP A 111 -18.73 -16.51 -10.02
C ASP A 111 -17.76 -16.55 -8.82
N TYR A 112 -17.82 -15.56 -7.93
CA TYR A 112 -17.10 -15.64 -6.67
C TYR A 112 -18.01 -16.07 -5.51
N LEU A 113 -17.45 -16.89 -4.61
CA LEU A 113 -18.18 -17.55 -3.53
C LEU A 113 -18.44 -16.63 -2.35
N LYS A 114 -17.45 -15.80 -2.02
CA LYS A 114 -17.47 -14.92 -0.86
C LYS A 114 -16.49 -13.77 -1.03
N SER A 115 -16.71 -12.71 -0.30
CA SER A 115 -15.78 -11.59 -0.22
C SER A 115 -15.49 -11.20 1.22
N ALA A 116 -14.29 -10.68 1.46
CA ALA A 116 -13.92 -10.04 2.71
C ALA A 116 -13.67 -8.56 2.45
N HIS A 117 -14.28 -7.69 3.23
CA HIS A 117 -14.06 -6.26 3.19
C HIS A 117 -13.41 -5.79 4.48
N ALA A 118 -12.23 -5.18 4.36
CA ALA A 118 -11.54 -4.51 5.44
C ALA A 118 -11.59 -3.00 5.16
N ARG A 119 -12.10 -2.23 6.14
CA ARG A 119 -12.49 -0.83 5.97
C ARG A 119 -11.54 0.11 6.69
N LYS A 120 -11.31 1.29 6.09
CA LYS A 120 -10.54 2.40 6.66
C LYS A 120 -9.19 1.95 7.22
N LEU A 121 -8.49 1.14 6.42
CA LEU A 121 -7.16 0.69 6.76
C LEU A 121 -6.16 1.82 6.61
N GLN A 122 -5.32 2.00 7.62
CA GLN A 122 -4.18 2.94 7.58
C GLN A 122 -2.94 2.19 7.13
N VAL A 123 -2.22 2.73 6.16
CA VAL A 123 -0.90 2.20 5.80
C VAL A 123 0.05 2.48 6.96
N ARG A 124 0.59 1.41 7.56
CA ARG A 124 1.55 1.47 8.67
C ARG A 124 2.97 1.39 8.17
N ASP A 125 3.26 0.38 7.37
CA ASP A 125 4.60 0.13 6.85
C ASP A 125 4.52 -0.15 5.35
N PHE A 126 5.58 0.20 4.62
CA PHE A 126 5.76 -0.18 3.21
C PHE A 126 7.22 -0.59 2.97
N SER A 127 7.44 -1.36 1.92
CA SER A 127 8.78 -1.74 1.46
C SER A 127 8.81 -1.82 -0.06
N PHE A 128 9.85 -1.26 -0.67
CA PHE A 128 10.20 -1.46 -2.07
C PHE A 128 11.49 -2.26 -2.14
N THR A 129 11.49 -3.38 -2.86
CA THR A 129 12.66 -4.25 -2.97
C THR A 129 12.99 -4.52 -4.44
N TYR A 130 14.23 -4.27 -4.79
CA TYR A 130 14.79 -4.44 -6.13
C TYR A 130 16.02 -5.32 -6.04
N ASN A 131 16.04 -6.44 -6.77
CA ASN A 131 17.15 -7.40 -6.78
C ASN A 131 17.60 -7.65 -8.20
N VAL A 132 18.90 -7.89 -8.40
CA VAL A 132 19.47 -8.17 -9.73
C VAL A 132 18.93 -9.48 -10.31
N ASP A 133 18.74 -10.49 -9.48
CA ASP A 133 18.27 -11.83 -9.85
C ASP A 133 16.81 -12.07 -9.38
N GLY A 134 15.92 -11.10 -9.58
CA GLY A 134 14.56 -11.24 -9.14
C GLY A 134 13.62 -10.20 -9.71
N GLU A 135 12.36 -10.37 -9.39
CA GLU A 135 11.33 -9.41 -9.73
C GLU A 135 11.24 -8.34 -8.63
N SER A 136 10.99 -7.12 -9.04
CA SER A 136 10.81 -5.99 -8.14
C SER A 136 9.48 -6.12 -7.40
N THR A 137 9.50 -5.90 -6.09
CA THR A 137 8.30 -6.03 -5.24
C THR A 137 7.99 -4.75 -4.47
N GLU A 138 6.72 -4.55 -4.23
CA GLU A 138 6.20 -3.57 -3.29
C GLU A 138 5.29 -4.25 -2.27
N ASP A 139 5.58 -4.00 -1.01
CA ASP A 139 4.90 -4.59 0.13
C ASP A 139 4.28 -3.50 1.01
N TYR A 140 3.07 -3.75 1.49
CA TYR A 140 2.36 -2.84 2.38
C TYR A 140 1.79 -3.59 3.58
N THR A 141 1.93 -3.01 4.76
CA THR A 141 1.24 -3.45 5.96
C THR A 141 0.27 -2.36 6.41
N LEU A 142 -1.00 -2.72 6.49
CA LEU A 142 -2.08 -1.83 6.87
C LEU A 142 -2.72 -2.29 8.16
N ILE A 143 -3.21 -1.34 8.95
CA ILE A 143 -3.91 -1.61 10.20
C ILE A 143 -5.31 -0.98 10.18
N GLY A 144 -6.26 -1.64 10.84
CA GLY A 144 -7.65 -1.19 10.92
C GLY A 144 -8.41 -1.88 12.04
N SER A 145 -9.70 -1.58 12.13
CA SER A 145 -10.57 -2.13 13.17
C SER A 145 -11.83 -2.82 12.65
N GLU A 146 -12.15 -2.66 11.37
CA GLU A 146 -13.37 -3.21 10.78
C GLU A 146 -13.06 -4.20 9.67
N LYS A 147 -13.53 -5.46 9.83
CA LYS A 147 -13.51 -6.48 8.81
C LYS A 147 -14.83 -7.22 8.80
N ARG A 148 -15.35 -7.46 7.61
CA ARG A 148 -16.60 -8.20 7.42
C ARG A 148 -16.43 -9.23 6.31
N TRP A 149 -17.10 -10.38 6.49
CA TRP A 149 -17.22 -11.40 5.45
C TRP A 149 -18.64 -11.37 4.89
N PHE A 150 -18.74 -11.46 3.58
CA PHE A 150 -19.99 -11.51 2.83
C PHE A 150 -20.07 -12.81 2.05
N LYS A 151 -21.26 -13.37 2.02
CA LYS A 151 -21.55 -14.59 1.24
C LYS A 151 -21.66 -14.28 -0.25
N ASN A 152 -22.07 -13.06 -0.58
CA ASN A 152 -22.32 -12.55 -1.93
C ASN A 152 -21.47 -11.29 -2.15
N ASP A 153 -21.88 -10.47 -3.08
CA ASP A 153 -21.12 -9.40 -3.69
C ASP A 153 -20.89 -8.20 -2.80
N VAL A 154 -19.65 -7.76 -2.77
CA VAL A 154 -19.29 -6.40 -2.44
C VAL A 154 -18.98 -5.68 -3.74
N LEU A 155 -19.85 -4.73 -4.11
CA LEU A 155 -19.74 -3.94 -5.34
C LEU A 155 -19.05 -2.61 -5.04
N VAL A 156 -18.41 -2.07 -6.07
CA VAL A 156 -17.79 -0.75 -6.03
C VAL A 156 -18.22 0.01 -7.27
N ASP A 157 -19.08 1.01 -7.07
CA ASP A 157 -19.52 1.92 -8.12
C ASP A 157 -18.72 3.20 -8.09
N LYS A 158 -18.32 3.66 -9.26
CA LYS A 158 -17.60 4.91 -9.47
C LYS A 158 -18.45 5.84 -10.35
N PHE A 159 -18.71 7.03 -9.83
CA PHE A 159 -19.45 8.06 -10.54
C PHE A 159 -18.55 9.25 -10.85
N THR A 160 -18.63 9.71 -12.09
CA THR A 160 -17.79 10.80 -12.62
C THR A 160 -18.59 12.04 -13.07
N THR A 161 -19.92 12.10 -12.86
CA THR A 161 -20.78 13.24 -13.21
C THR A 161 -21.18 14.07 -11.99
N GLY A 162 -21.09 15.41 -12.07
CA GLY A 162 -21.42 16.33 -10.97
C GLY A 162 -22.92 16.36 -10.64
N THR A 163 -23.34 15.65 -9.61
CA THR A 163 -24.73 15.56 -9.10
C THR A 163 -24.71 15.31 -7.60
N THR A 164 -25.85 15.42 -6.96
CA THR A 164 -26.09 15.03 -5.56
C THR A 164 -26.88 13.74 -5.46
N SER A 165 -27.31 13.14 -6.59
CA SER A 165 -28.08 11.90 -6.63
C SER A 165 -27.41 10.93 -7.61
N PHE A 166 -27.15 9.71 -7.15
CA PHE A 166 -26.40 8.68 -7.86
C PHE A 166 -27.19 7.38 -7.86
N GLU A 167 -27.36 6.76 -9.02
CA GLU A 167 -28.00 5.45 -9.13
C GLU A 167 -26.95 4.36 -9.03
N LEU A 168 -27.00 3.59 -7.93
CA LEU A 168 -26.19 2.41 -7.73
C LEU A 168 -26.53 1.35 -8.76
N GLY A 169 -25.53 0.60 -9.19
CA GLY A 169 -25.73 -0.49 -10.18
C GLY A 169 -26.66 -1.57 -9.70
N ASP A 170 -26.86 -1.69 -8.38
CA ASP A 170 -27.79 -2.63 -7.77
C ASP A 170 -28.33 -2.13 -6.42
N THR A 171 -29.37 -2.81 -5.93
CA THR A 171 -30.00 -2.48 -4.64
C THR A 171 -29.11 -2.95 -3.48
N PRO A 172 -28.57 -2.03 -2.67
CA PRO A 172 -27.77 -2.41 -1.53
C PRO A 172 -28.62 -3.07 -0.43
N ILE A 173 -28.02 -4.08 0.20
CA ILE A 173 -28.64 -4.78 1.32
C ILE A 173 -28.29 -4.07 2.62
N GLN A 174 -29.29 -3.84 3.44
CA GLN A 174 -29.07 -3.26 4.75
C GLN A 174 -28.16 -4.16 5.61
N LEU A 175 -27.08 -3.56 6.09
CA LEU A 175 -26.11 -4.21 6.96
C LEU A 175 -26.69 -4.39 8.39
N LYS A 176 -26.09 -5.26 9.19
CA LYS A 176 -26.45 -5.41 10.61
C LYS A 176 -26.28 -4.14 11.44
N SER A 177 -25.47 -3.20 10.97
CA SER A 177 -25.31 -1.86 11.57
C SER A 177 -26.48 -0.92 11.29
N GLY A 178 -27.39 -1.29 10.40
CA GLY A 178 -28.48 -0.44 9.92
C GLY A 178 -28.16 0.34 8.65
N ASN A 179 -26.89 0.45 8.25
CA ASN A 179 -26.45 1.16 7.06
C ASN A 179 -26.65 0.31 5.79
N TYR A 180 -26.76 0.96 4.63
CA TYR A 180 -26.85 0.30 3.32
C TYR A 180 -25.51 0.19 2.61
N CYS A 181 -24.64 1.19 2.75
CA CYS A 181 -23.30 1.14 2.17
C CYS A 181 -22.23 0.77 3.21
N LEU A 182 -21.19 0.09 2.75
CA LEU A 182 -19.98 -0.20 3.53
C LEU A 182 -19.11 1.04 3.66
N SER A 183 -18.91 1.73 2.53
CA SER A 183 -18.16 2.98 2.46
C SER A 183 -18.69 3.85 1.32
N VAL A 184 -18.75 5.15 1.55
CA VAL A 184 -19.01 6.15 0.50
C VAL A 184 -17.96 7.24 0.63
N ILE A 185 -17.28 7.53 -0.48
CA ILE A 185 -16.17 8.49 -0.55
C ILE A 185 -16.54 9.52 -1.62
N LEU A 186 -16.68 10.77 -1.23
CA LEU A 186 -16.95 11.88 -2.13
C LEU A 186 -15.74 12.81 -2.18
N ASP A 187 -15.15 12.95 -3.36
CA ASP A 187 -13.96 13.79 -3.58
C ASP A 187 -12.85 13.59 -2.53
N GLY A 188 -12.61 12.32 -2.16
CA GLY A 188 -11.60 11.92 -1.17
C GLY A 188 -12.02 12.02 0.28
N VAL A 189 -13.28 12.40 0.57
CA VAL A 189 -13.82 12.49 1.92
C VAL A 189 -14.80 11.34 2.20
N TRP A 190 -14.58 10.63 3.29
CA TRP A 190 -15.47 9.57 3.77
C TRP A 190 -16.76 10.15 4.33
N LEU A 191 -17.89 9.73 3.79
CA LEU A 191 -19.19 10.19 4.23
C LEU A 191 -19.83 9.27 5.29
N THR A 192 -20.74 9.83 6.08
CA THR A 192 -21.53 9.09 7.09
C THR A 192 -22.96 8.92 6.60
N GLU A 193 -23.53 7.72 6.74
CA GLU A 193 -24.91 7.44 6.37
C GLU A 193 -25.91 7.99 7.39
N VAL A 194 -26.98 8.59 6.88
CA VAL A 194 -28.14 9.03 7.64
C VAL A 194 -29.43 8.51 7.01
N ALA A 195 -30.50 8.42 7.78
CA ALA A 195 -31.76 7.85 7.30
C ALA A 195 -32.40 8.68 6.17
N ALA A 196 -32.34 10.00 6.24
CA ALA A 196 -32.82 10.92 5.23
C ALA A 196 -32.32 12.36 5.48
N GLY A 197 -32.31 13.18 4.43
CA GLY A 197 -31.94 14.59 4.53
C GLY A 197 -30.47 14.80 4.92
N PRO A 198 -29.50 14.30 4.12
CA PRO A 198 -28.10 14.41 4.45
C PRO A 198 -27.66 15.88 4.59
N ALA A 199 -26.75 16.15 5.51
CA ALA A 199 -25.99 17.39 5.65
C ALA A 199 -24.56 17.22 5.11
N THR A 200 -23.75 18.27 5.16
CA THR A 200 -22.34 18.22 4.75
C THR A 200 -21.62 17.02 5.39
N GLY A 201 -20.92 16.24 4.59
CA GLY A 201 -20.23 15.03 5.02
C GLY A 201 -21.14 13.82 5.25
N GLN A 202 -22.40 13.89 4.80
CA GLN A 202 -23.39 12.83 4.97
C GLN A 202 -24.01 12.39 3.64
N TYR A 203 -24.54 11.17 3.62
CA TYR A 203 -25.34 10.63 2.53
C TYR A 203 -26.54 9.83 3.07
N SER A 204 -27.53 9.60 2.21
CA SER A 204 -28.65 8.70 2.47
C SER A 204 -28.87 7.77 1.29
N VAL A 205 -29.46 6.60 1.53
CA VAL A 205 -29.79 5.60 0.50
C VAL A 205 -31.28 5.27 0.57
N ALA A 206 -31.93 5.28 -0.60
CA ALA A 206 -33.33 4.88 -0.76
C ALA A 206 -33.46 4.00 -2.03
N GLY A 207 -33.63 2.69 -1.84
CA GLY A 207 -33.58 1.73 -2.95
C GLY A 207 -32.17 1.71 -3.58
N THR A 208 -32.09 2.00 -4.88
CA THR A 208 -30.82 2.12 -5.62
C THR A 208 -30.27 3.56 -5.62
N THR A 209 -31.02 4.54 -5.11
CA THR A 209 -30.63 5.94 -5.16
C THR A 209 -29.81 6.33 -3.93
N LEU A 210 -28.56 6.72 -4.13
CA LEU A 210 -27.68 7.33 -3.13
C LEU A 210 -27.73 8.84 -3.29
N THR A 211 -28.04 9.56 -2.21
CA THR A 211 -28.11 11.02 -2.20
C THR A 211 -27.10 11.61 -1.24
N THR A 212 -26.34 12.61 -1.68
CA THR A 212 -25.39 13.38 -0.88
C THR A 212 -25.87 14.81 -0.69
N PHE A 213 -25.40 15.50 0.34
CA PHE A 213 -25.66 16.94 0.51
C PHE A 213 -24.85 17.76 -0.49
N ASP A 214 -23.56 17.49 -0.54
CA ASP A 214 -22.65 18.21 -1.42
C ASP A 214 -22.63 17.56 -2.81
N SER A 215 -22.63 18.39 -3.85
CA SER A 215 -22.35 17.92 -5.20
C SER A 215 -20.87 17.58 -5.32
N ARG A 216 -20.57 16.47 -6.00
CA ARG A 216 -19.18 16.11 -6.22
C ARG A 216 -18.51 17.05 -7.22
N SER A 217 -17.22 17.34 -7.01
CA SER A 217 -16.39 18.11 -7.94
C SER A 217 -15.56 17.21 -8.87
N SER A 218 -15.14 16.05 -8.42
CA SER A 218 -14.36 15.09 -9.21
C SER A 218 -14.97 13.69 -9.28
N GLN A 219 -15.29 13.06 -8.17
CA GLN A 219 -15.86 11.71 -8.17
C GLN A 219 -16.53 11.28 -6.87
N LEU A 220 -17.39 10.24 -6.98
CA LEU A 220 -17.91 9.50 -5.85
C LEU A 220 -17.62 8.01 -6.04
N LEU A 221 -17.15 7.37 -4.98
CA LEU A 221 -17.01 5.92 -4.87
C LEU A 221 -18.00 5.40 -3.84
N ALA A 222 -18.78 4.40 -4.20
CA ALA A 222 -19.71 3.72 -3.30
C ALA A 222 -19.34 2.24 -3.21
N VAL A 223 -19.07 1.75 -1.99
CA VAL A 223 -18.84 0.34 -1.68
C VAL A 223 -20.04 -0.18 -0.94
N TYR A 224 -20.71 -1.19 -1.46
CA TYR A 224 -21.93 -1.74 -0.87
C TYR A 224 -22.07 -3.24 -1.12
N HIS A 225 -22.94 -3.89 -0.35
CA HIS A 225 -23.25 -5.29 -0.49
C HIS A 225 -24.61 -5.45 -1.17
N ALA A 226 -24.67 -6.24 -2.23
CA ALA A 226 -25.89 -6.52 -2.98
C ALA A 226 -26.10 -8.03 -3.15
N VAL A 227 -27.33 -8.47 -3.47
CA VAL A 227 -27.66 -9.87 -3.75
C VAL A 227 -28.33 -10.00 -5.10
N GLY A 228 -27.89 -10.98 -5.87
CA GLY A 228 -28.57 -11.38 -7.10
C GLY A 228 -28.00 -10.80 -8.38
N VAL A 229 -26.90 -10.11 -8.31
CA VAL A 229 -26.14 -9.70 -9.49
C VAL A 229 -25.23 -10.85 -9.90
N GLY A 230 -25.07 -11.08 -11.17
CA GLY A 230 -24.13 -12.07 -11.68
C GLY A 230 -22.71 -11.69 -11.24
N ASN A 231 -22.17 -12.46 -10.33
CA ASN A 231 -20.86 -12.31 -9.68
C ASN A 231 -19.77 -12.77 -10.63
N ASN A 232 -19.64 -12.13 -11.77
CA ASN A 232 -18.67 -12.57 -12.76
C ASN A 232 -17.25 -12.39 -12.21
N TRP A 233 -16.51 -13.48 -12.14
CA TRP A 233 -15.08 -13.43 -11.78
C TRP A 233 -14.30 -12.51 -12.71
N SER A 234 -14.69 -12.40 -13.98
CA SER A 234 -14.08 -11.49 -14.95
C SER A 234 -14.14 -10.02 -14.54
N ASP A 235 -15.12 -9.63 -13.72
CA ASP A 235 -15.29 -8.23 -13.27
C ASP A 235 -14.35 -7.87 -12.11
N VAL A 236 -13.81 -8.89 -11.43
CA VAL A 236 -12.93 -8.73 -10.27
C VAL A 236 -11.55 -9.35 -10.47
N SER A 237 -11.32 -10.07 -11.57
CA SER A 237 -10.01 -10.59 -11.94
C SER A 237 -9.32 -9.64 -12.92
N ASP A 238 -8.05 -9.36 -12.65
CA ASP A 238 -7.24 -8.57 -13.60
C ASP A 238 -6.74 -9.47 -14.73
N THR A 239 -7.07 -9.09 -15.95
CA THR A 239 -6.57 -9.73 -17.18
C THR A 239 -5.40 -8.97 -17.80
N VAL A 240 -4.95 -7.88 -17.19
CA VAL A 240 -3.88 -7.05 -17.72
C VAL A 240 -2.56 -7.80 -17.67
N SER A 241 -1.96 -7.99 -18.83
CA SER A 241 -0.64 -8.57 -19.01
C SER A 241 0.46 -7.55 -18.70
N ALA A 242 0.54 -7.05 -17.47
CA ALA A 242 1.67 -6.25 -17.05
C ALA A 242 2.92 -7.14 -16.91
N ILE A 243 4.05 -6.70 -17.42
CA ILE A 243 5.33 -7.39 -17.25
C ILE A 243 5.95 -6.93 -15.94
N ALA A 244 6.38 -7.87 -15.10
CA ALA A 244 7.08 -7.55 -13.87
C ALA A 244 8.45 -6.95 -14.19
N ILE A 245 8.82 -5.91 -13.45
CA ILE A 245 10.11 -5.24 -13.55
C ILE A 245 11.18 -6.13 -12.91
N GLN A 246 12.25 -6.39 -13.65
CA GLN A 246 13.39 -7.17 -13.20
C GLN A 246 14.58 -6.26 -12.91
N GLY A 247 15.60 -6.77 -12.25
CA GLY A 247 16.79 -5.99 -11.90
C GLY A 247 17.47 -5.30 -13.08
N LYS A 248 17.41 -5.88 -14.29
CA LYS A 248 17.92 -5.26 -15.52
C LYS A 248 17.18 -3.99 -15.95
N ASP A 249 15.93 -3.84 -15.48
CA ASP A 249 15.05 -2.72 -15.81
C ASP A 249 15.08 -1.64 -14.71
N VAL A 250 16.02 -1.77 -13.75
CA VAL A 250 16.19 -0.83 -12.63
C VAL A 250 17.50 -0.06 -12.79
N SER A 251 17.40 1.27 -12.74
CA SER A 251 18.57 2.17 -12.75
C SER A 251 18.68 2.89 -11.42
N VAL A 252 19.85 2.86 -10.80
CA VAL A 252 20.12 3.49 -9.51
C VAL A 252 21.12 4.62 -9.70
N LEU A 253 20.77 5.80 -9.17
CA LEU A 253 21.65 6.97 -9.15
C LEU A 253 21.81 7.45 -7.71
N ILE A 254 23.03 7.75 -7.32
CA ILE A 254 23.41 8.38 -6.06
C ILE A 254 24.09 9.70 -6.40
N ALA A 255 23.67 10.80 -5.77
CA ALA A 255 24.14 12.15 -6.08
C ALA A 255 24.09 12.46 -7.60
N ALA A 256 23.04 11.99 -8.30
CA ALA A 256 22.87 12.07 -9.75
C ALA A 256 23.91 11.29 -10.59
N ALA A 257 24.82 10.53 -9.97
CA ALA A 257 25.75 9.65 -10.65
C ALA A 257 25.19 8.22 -10.71
N GLY A 258 25.31 7.58 -11.87
CA GLY A 258 24.91 6.18 -12.04
C GLY A 258 25.82 5.25 -11.25
N VAL A 259 25.23 4.38 -10.44
CA VAL A 259 25.97 3.38 -9.66
C VAL A 259 25.96 2.04 -10.39
N SER A 260 27.14 1.51 -10.66
CA SER A 260 27.29 0.19 -11.27
C SER A 260 27.32 -0.91 -10.21
N ARG A 261 26.98 -2.14 -10.63
CA ARG A 261 27.11 -3.37 -9.82
C ARG A 261 26.26 -3.43 -8.56
N VAL A 262 25.18 -2.66 -8.49
CA VAL A 262 24.16 -2.83 -7.45
C VAL A 262 23.52 -4.21 -7.58
N GLN A 263 23.50 -4.97 -6.50
CA GLN A 263 22.91 -6.30 -6.44
C GLN A 263 21.49 -6.28 -5.89
N SER A 264 21.27 -5.44 -4.89
CA SER A 264 19.95 -5.23 -4.33
C SER A 264 19.84 -3.86 -3.70
N ILE A 265 18.63 -3.35 -3.69
CA ILE A 265 18.26 -2.16 -2.93
C ILE A 265 16.90 -2.37 -2.30
N THR A 266 16.80 -2.04 -1.02
CA THR A 266 15.54 -2.10 -0.27
C THR A 266 15.30 -0.75 0.38
N ILE A 267 14.09 -0.24 0.23
CA ILE A 267 13.60 0.97 0.91
C ILE A 267 12.45 0.55 1.80
N ASN A 268 12.57 0.79 3.10
CA ASN A 268 11.53 0.53 4.07
C ASN A 268 11.05 1.85 4.66
N GLY A 269 9.75 1.97 4.83
CA GLY A 269 9.16 3.12 5.49
C GLY A 269 8.11 2.72 6.50
N SER A 270 8.09 3.43 7.62
CA SER A 270 7.06 3.31 8.65
C SER A 270 6.37 4.64 8.87
N MET A 271 5.03 4.61 8.83
CA MET A 271 4.20 5.78 9.10
C MET A 271 3.97 6.00 10.60
N ASN A 272 4.51 5.14 11.46
CA ASN A 272 4.36 5.20 12.92
C ASN A 272 2.90 5.44 13.35
N VAL A 273 1.97 4.67 12.77
CA VAL A 273 0.53 4.80 13.04
C VAL A 273 0.19 4.18 14.38
N GLN A 274 -0.48 4.94 15.24
CA GLN A 274 -0.95 4.50 16.55
C GLN A 274 -2.48 4.50 16.62
N GLU A 275 -3.03 3.45 17.24
CA GLU A 275 -4.47 3.37 17.53
C GLU A 275 -4.82 4.27 18.72
N VAL A 276 -5.84 5.11 18.52
CA VAL A 276 -6.43 5.91 19.60
C VAL A 276 -7.65 5.15 20.14
N LYS A 277 -7.58 4.76 21.41
CA LYS A 277 -8.66 4.05 22.11
C LYS A 277 -9.23 4.94 23.20
N GLU A 278 -10.56 4.97 23.32
CA GLU A 278 -11.27 5.78 24.31
C GLU A 278 -12.05 4.91 25.29
N MET A 279 -12.12 5.34 26.56
CA MET A 279 -12.96 4.67 27.56
C MET A 279 -14.44 4.73 27.16
N GLY A 280 -15.11 3.58 27.26
CA GLY A 280 -16.52 3.45 26.86
C GLY A 280 -16.74 3.13 25.38
N SER A 281 -15.70 3.20 24.53
CA SER A 281 -15.77 2.76 23.14
C SER A 281 -15.45 1.27 22.99
N ARG A 282 -16.22 0.56 22.16
CA ARG A 282 -15.96 -0.83 21.77
C ARG A 282 -15.20 -0.93 20.46
N ALA A 283 -14.78 0.18 19.88
CA ALA A 283 -14.02 0.27 18.66
C ALA A 283 -12.86 1.26 18.83
N VAL A 284 -11.87 1.17 17.94
CA VAL A 284 -10.81 2.19 17.84
C VAL A 284 -11.45 3.51 17.48
N ALA A 285 -11.18 4.56 18.26
CA ALA A 285 -11.74 5.90 18.05
C ALA A 285 -11.11 6.59 16.83
N GLY A 286 -9.86 6.25 16.52
CA GLY A 286 -9.15 6.78 15.37
C GLY A 286 -7.71 6.30 15.30
N TYR A 287 -6.98 6.83 14.35
CA TYR A 287 -5.55 6.55 14.15
C TYR A 287 -4.79 7.86 14.12
N GLN A 288 -3.69 7.91 14.84
CA GLN A 288 -2.78 9.04 14.86
C GLN A 288 -1.49 8.64 14.14
N ARG A 289 -1.10 9.40 13.13
CA ARG A 289 0.19 9.28 12.47
C ARG A 289 1.21 10.16 13.16
N GLN A 290 2.41 9.62 13.31
CA GLN A 290 3.57 10.35 13.78
C GLN A 290 4.50 10.65 12.61
N VAL A 291 5.69 11.19 12.92
CA VAL A 291 6.72 11.43 11.91
C VAL A 291 7.11 10.09 11.25
N PRO A 292 7.04 9.97 9.93
CA PRO A 292 7.46 8.76 9.23
C PRO A 292 8.95 8.53 9.41
N ASN A 293 9.37 7.29 9.23
CA ASN A 293 10.77 6.89 9.14
C ASN A 293 11.00 6.22 7.78
N VAL A 294 12.07 6.60 7.11
CA VAL A 294 12.51 5.98 5.86
C VAL A 294 13.95 5.53 6.01
N GLU A 295 14.17 4.26 5.80
CA GLU A 295 15.49 3.63 5.88
C GLU A 295 15.63 2.55 4.82
N GLY A 296 16.84 2.10 4.55
CA GLY A 296 17.04 1.05 3.58
C GLY A 296 18.45 0.52 3.55
N THR A 297 18.66 -0.36 2.57
CA THR A 297 19.96 -0.99 2.34
C THR A 297 20.31 -0.97 0.86
N ILE A 298 21.56 -0.77 0.54
CA ILE A 298 22.13 -0.90 -0.80
C ILE A 298 23.21 -1.96 -0.74
N THR A 299 23.08 -3.03 -1.51
CA THR A 299 24.09 -4.06 -1.63
C THR A 299 24.79 -3.94 -2.98
N VAL A 300 26.08 -3.87 -2.99
CA VAL A 300 26.90 -3.77 -4.19
C VAL A 300 27.99 -4.86 -4.22
N LEU A 301 28.42 -5.24 -5.41
CA LEU A 301 29.68 -5.98 -5.53
C LEU A 301 30.82 -5.01 -5.31
N ASP A 302 31.76 -5.41 -4.45
CA ASP A 302 32.93 -4.61 -4.15
C ASP A 302 33.85 -4.48 -5.37
N THR A 303 34.30 -3.26 -5.65
CA THR A 303 35.17 -2.95 -6.78
C THR A 303 36.29 -1.97 -6.46
N ASP A 304 35.92 -0.88 -5.77
CA ASP A 304 36.77 0.25 -5.47
C ASP A 304 36.11 1.15 -4.41
N THR A 305 36.71 2.26 -4.09
CA THR A 305 36.22 3.22 -3.09
C THR A 305 35.30 4.30 -3.66
N GLU A 306 34.99 4.30 -4.97
CA GLU A 306 34.19 5.37 -5.59
C GLU A 306 32.80 5.49 -4.98
N LEU A 307 32.14 4.39 -4.68
CA LEU A 307 30.81 4.41 -4.06
C LEU A 307 30.86 4.93 -2.62
N ILE A 308 31.91 4.55 -1.87
CA ILE A 308 32.10 5.05 -0.50
C ILE A 308 32.32 6.56 -0.55
N ASP A 309 33.16 7.05 -1.45
CA ASP A 309 33.44 8.45 -1.66
C ASP A 309 32.16 9.22 -2.06
N LEU A 310 31.37 8.67 -2.99
CA LEU A 310 30.11 9.24 -3.42
C LEU A 310 29.08 9.34 -2.28
N LEU A 311 28.98 8.31 -1.45
CA LEU A 311 28.05 8.26 -0.31
C LEU A 311 28.45 9.19 0.82
N LEU A 312 29.75 9.44 1.02
CA LEU A 312 30.25 10.28 2.12
C LEU A 312 30.40 11.76 1.69
N ASN A 313 30.87 11.99 0.50
CA ASN A 313 31.24 13.33 0.02
C ASN A 313 30.26 13.91 -1.02
N GLY A 314 29.30 13.12 -1.50
CA GLY A 314 28.31 13.56 -2.51
C GLY A 314 28.87 13.78 -3.91
N SER A 315 30.16 13.55 -4.12
CA SER A 315 30.81 13.65 -5.42
C SER A 315 32.05 12.76 -5.46
N ALA A 316 32.20 11.98 -6.52
CA ALA A 316 33.38 11.16 -6.76
C ALA A 316 34.11 11.63 -8.05
N PRO A 317 35.44 11.56 -8.09
CA PRO A 317 36.36 11.36 -6.97
C PRO A 317 36.63 12.66 -6.18
N SER A 318 36.59 12.59 -4.85
CA SER A 318 36.94 13.73 -4.00
C SER A 318 38.45 14.01 -3.94
N GLY A 319 39.23 13.00 -4.27
CA GLY A 319 40.70 13.00 -4.10
C GLY A 319 41.14 12.57 -2.70
N ASP A 320 40.19 12.20 -1.83
CA ASP A 320 40.50 11.65 -0.50
C ASP A 320 41.05 10.22 -0.64
N THR A 321 41.96 9.89 0.25
CA THR A 321 42.58 8.57 0.31
C THR A 321 42.15 7.74 1.53
N GLU A 322 41.33 8.33 2.39
CA GLU A 322 40.85 7.75 3.64
C GLU A 322 39.40 8.14 3.85
N PHE A 323 38.56 7.16 4.14
CA PHE A 323 37.12 7.32 4.32
C PHE A 323 36.71 6.71 5.66
N GLU A 324 36.02 7.48 6.51
CA GLU A 324 35.55 7.03 7.81
C GLU A 324 34.05 7.34 7.97
N LEU A 325 33.26 6.29 8.17
CA LEU A 325 31.84 6.43 8.49
C LEU A 325 31.64 6.96 9.91
N GLY A 326 30.85 8.01 10.06
CA GLY A 326 30.46 8.55 11.38
C GLY A 326 31.34 9.67 11.92
N GLN A 327 32.33 10.15 11.20
CA GLN A 327 33.07 11.34 11.57
C GLN A 327 32.41 12.62 10.98
N GLY A 328 31.76 13.37 11.84
CA GLY A 328 31.37 14.76 11.58
C GLY A 328 29.87 15.02 11.56
N CYS A 329 29.48 16.13 12.16
CA CYS A 329 28.12 16.70 12.12
C CYS A 329 27.74 17.32 10.78
N THR A 330 28.48 17.07 9.71
CA THR A 330 28.42 17.86 8.45
C THR A 330 28.36 17.03 7.18
N THR A 331 27.99 15.77 7.24
CA THR A 331 27.70 15.08 6.00
C THR A 331 26.41 15.68 5.43
N SER A 332 26.55 16.54 4.42
CA SER A 332 25.42 16.84 3.56
C SER A 332 24.98 15.51 2.94
N GLY A 333 23.78 15.06 3.29
CA GLY A 333 23.25 13.81 2.77
C GLY A 333 23.23 13.83 1.24
N VAL A 334 23.33 12.67 0.65
CA VAL A 334 23.31 12.50 -0.80
C VAL A 334 21.94 12.08 -1.27
N SER A 335 21.55 12.47 -2.47
CA SER A 335 20.28 12.03 -3.06
C SER A 335 20.39 10.59 -3.58
N LEU A 336 19.32 9.84 -3.39
CA LEU A 336 19.12 8.51 -3.98
C LEU A 336 17.95 8.55 -4.95
N GLU A 337 18.17 8.11 -6.18
CA GLU A 337 17.14 8.02 -7.21
C GLU A 337 17.12 6.63 -7.83
N ILE A 338 15.95 5.99 -7.84
CA ILE A 338 15.73 4.68 -8.45
C ILE A 338 14.71 4.85 -9.56
N LYS A 339 15.09 4.50 -10.77
CA LYS A 339 14.23 4.55 -11.97
C LYS A 339 13.85 3.14 -12.38
N LEU A 340 12.56 2.91 -12.54
CA LEU A 340 12.01 1.69 -13.10
C LEU A 340 11.71 1.92 -14.57
N LEU A 341 12.36 1.16 -15.42
CA LEU A 341 12.29 1.28 -16.87
C LEU A 341 11.23 0.34 -17.45
N ASP A 342 10.64 0.71 -18.57
CA ASP A 342 9.69 -0.15 -19.26
C ASP A 342 10.43 -1.38 -19.85
N PRO A 343 10.14 -2.61 -19.38
CA PRO A 343 10.80 -3.81 -19.88
C PRO A 343 10.44 -4.12 -21.35
N CYS A 344 9.41 -3.48 -21.90
CA CYS A 344 9.04 -3.66 -23.31
C CYS A 344 9.72 -2.65 -24.25
N ASP A 345 10.35 -1.60 -23.69
CA ASP A 345 11.01 -0.60 -24.50
C ASP A 345 12.40 -1.08 -24.94
N THR A 346 12.66 -1.01 -26.24
CA THR A 346 13.95 -1.40 -26.84
C THR A 346 14.76 -0.21 -27.32
N THR A 347 14.25 1.02 -27.16
CA THR A 347 14.83 2.24 -27.71
C THR A 347 15.44 3.09 -26.59
N VAL A 348 16.71 3.40 -26.70
CA VAL A 348 17.42 4.29 -25.75
C VAL A 348 17.17 5.76 -26.11
N PRO A 349 16.83 6.65 -25.16
CA PRO A 349 16.65 6.37 -23.72
C PRO A 349 15.35 5.61 -23.41
N TYR A 350 15.42 4.63 -22.52
CA TYR A 350 14.27 3.83 -22.14
C TYR A 350 13.19 4.66 -21.45
N THR A 351 11.94 4.32 -21.68
CA THR A 351 10.80 4.93 -21.00
C THR A 351 10.85 4.61 -19.50
N VAL A 352 10.78 5.64 -18.67
CA VAL A 352 10.71 5.49 -17.20
C VAL A 352 9.24 5.37 -16.80
N LEU A 353 8.88 4.30 -16.10
CA LEU A 353 7.52 4.07 -15.59
C LEU A 353 7.31 4.70 -14.21
N LYS A 354 8.33 4.64 -13.37
CA LYS A 354 8.27 5.11 -11.98
C LYS A 354 9.66 5.58 -11.55
N THR A 355 9.72 6.65 -10.80
CA THR A 355 10.94 7.09 -10.13
C THR A 355 10.67 7.19 -8.64
N ILE A 356 11.54 6.59 -7.83
CA ILE A 356 11.59 6.78 -6.38
C ILE A 356 12.79 7.67 -6.10
N TYR A 357 12.55 8.75 -5.35
CA TYR A 357 13.57 9.73 -5.03
C TYR A 357 13.58 10.06 -3.55
N ILE A 358 14.73 9.88 -2.93
CA ILE A 358 15.00 10.31 -1.55
C ILE A 358 15.99 11.47 -1.64
N PRO A 359 15.57 12.70 -1.27
CA PRO A 359 16.39 13.89 -1.43
C PRO A 359 17.72 13.82 -0.71
N GLU A 360 17.71 13.24 0.49
CA GLU A 360 18.86 13.20 1.38
C GLU A 360 18.90 11.88 2.16
N ILE A 361 19.89 11.04 1.86
CA ILE A 361 20.21 9.84 2.61
C ILE A 361 21.51 10.02 3.39
N ASN A 362 21.55 9.52 4.61
CA ASN A 362 22.75 9.41 5.42
C ASN A 362 23.06 7.93 5.62
N VAL A 363 24.28 7.55 5.31
CA VAL A 363 24.76 6.19 5.59
C VAL A 363 25.07 6.07 7.07
N ASN A 364 24.45 5.12 7.75
CA ASN A 364 24.57 4.89 9.18
C ASN A 364 25.28 3.59 9.56
N GLY A 365 25.76 2.85 8.58
CA GLY A 365 26.54 1.65 8.77
C GLY A 365 26.85 0.95 7.47
N ASP A 366 27.94 0.21 7.47
CA ASP A 366 28.29 -0.69 6.38
C ASP A 366 28.69 -2.08 6.90
N SER A 367 28.67 -3.06 6.03
CA SER A 367 29.24 -4.37 6.28
C SER A 367 29.87 -4.91 5.02
N TYR A 368 31.05 -5.50 5.17
CA TYR A 368 31.82 -6.09 4.10
C TYR A 368 31.87 -7.60 4.26
N THR A 369 31.57 -8.34 3.20
CA THR A 369 31.60 -9.80 3.20
C THR A 369 32.38 -10.32 2.01
N ALA A 370 33.41 -11.12 2.30
CA ALA A 370 34.17 -11.84 1.29
C ALA A 370 34.23 -13.32 1.67
N ASN A 371 33.80 -14.17 0.75
CA ASN A 371 33.84 -15.63 0.92
C ASN A 371 34.66 -16.28 -0.18
N VAL A 372 35.32 -17.40 0.13
CA VAL A 372 36.05 -18.18 -0.87
C VAL A 372 35.06 -18.67 -1.94
N ASN A 373 35.40 -18.46 -3.19
CA ASN A 373 34.61 -18.80 -4.39
C ASN A 373 33.36 -17.95 -4.64
N ASN A 374 33.18 -16.86 -3.91
CA ASN A 374 32.11 -15.86 -4.16
C ASN A 374 32.73 -14.48 -4.38
N ASN A 375 32.00 -13.62 -5.06
CA ASN A 375 32.38 -12.23 -5.18
C ASN A 375 32.28 -11.54 -3.79
N ALA A 376 33.19 -10.62 -3.51
CA ALA A 376 33.06 -9.77 -2.35
C ALA A 376 31.87 -8.82 -2.54
N SER A 377 31.14 -8.57 -1.47
CA SER A 377 29.99 -7.67 -1.46
C SER A 377 30.05 -6.73 -0.27
N GLN A 378 29.56 -5.53 -0.47
CA GLN A 378 29.40 -4.51 0.57
C GLN A 378 27.95 -4.10 0.66
N VAL A 379 27.46 -3.97 1.89
CA VAL A 379 26.09 -3.54 2.21
C VAL A 379 26.19 -2.22 2.97
N PHE A 380 25.51 -1.20 2.45
CA PHE A 380 25.36 0.09 3.09
C PHE A 380 23.95 0.22 3.64
N ASN A 381 23.84 0.52 4.93
CA ASN A 381 22.59 0.89 5.55
C ASN A 381 22.45 2.41 5.50
N PHE A 382 21.28 2.89 5.10
CA PHE A 382 21.01 4.32 5.02
C PHE A 382 19.69 4.67 5.69
N ARG A 383 19.56 5.95 6.03
CA ARG A 383 18.34 6.55 6.54
C ARG A 383 18.12 7.90 5.85
N SER A 384 16.86 8.21 5.51
CA SER A 384 16.50 9.55 5.04
C SER A 384 16.63 10.57 6.17
N ALA A 385 17.28 11.71 5.89
CA ALA A 385 17.52 12.75 6.89
C ALA A 385 16.23 13.44 7.34
N ASP A 386 15.32 13.66 6.40
CA ASP A 386 14.04 14.36 6.57
C ASP A 386 12.82 13.44 6.50
N ALA A 387 13.04 12.13 6.45
CA ALA A 387 12.02 11.10 6.27
C ALA A 387 11.19 11.26 4.96
N GLN A 388 11.67 12.01 3.98
CA GLN A 388 11.05 12.14 2.68
C GLN A 388 11.39 10.96 1.77
N CYS A 389 10.39 10.50 1.05
CA CYS A 389 10.54 9.58 -0.08
C CYS A 389 9.48 9.96 -1.09
N LEU A 390 9.91 10.49 -2.22
CA LEU A 390 9.04 10.99 -3.28
C LEU A 390 8.90 9.95 -4.38
N VAL A 391 7.68 9.69 -4.80
CA VAL A 391 7.38 8.80 -5.93
C VAL A 391 6.85 9.63 -7.08
N TYR A 392 7.43 9.43 -8.27
CA TYR A 392 7.03 10.09 -9.51
C TYR A 392 6.43 9.07 -10.47
N SER A 393 5.41 9.48 -11.20
CA SER A 393 4.94 8.78 -12.40
C SER A 393 5.83 9.18 -13.56
N GLY A 394 6.63 8.24 -14.06
CA GLY A 394 7.63 8.51 -15.08
C GLY A 394 8.95 9.07 -14.51
N ALA A 395 9.68 9.79 -15.36
CA ALA A 395 10.93 10.43 -14.99
C ALA A 395 10.70 11.66 -14.11
N ARG A 396 11.62 11.88 -13.16
CA ARG A 396 11.69 13.13 -12.43
C ARG A 396 12.21 14.23 -13.36
N ALA A 397 11.55 15.37 -13.37
CA ALA A 397 11.95 16.55 -14.14
C ALA A 397 13.20 17.25 -13.58
#